data_035abd48610a0b9669ffd3fbeba7391c
#
_entry.id   035abd48610a0b9669ffd3fbeba7391c
#
_cell.length_a   1.000
_cell.length_b   1.000
_cell.length_c   1.000
_cell.angle_alpha   90.00
_cell.angle_beta   90.00
_cell.angle_gamma   90.00
#
_symmetry.space_group_name_H-M   'P 1'
#
loop_
_entity.id
_entity.type
_entity.pdbx_description
1 polymer ?
#
loop_
_entity_poly.entity_id
_entity_poly.type
_entity_poly.pdbx_seq_one_letter_code
_entity_poly.pdbx_strand_id
1 'polypeptide(L)'
;MIRKLLVANRGEIARRIFRTCDRLGIATVAVYSDADRDSPHVREAREAVRIGESPARDSYLRMDRIIEAAKRTNAAAIHPGYGFLAENADFSQACDRAGIRFIGPRAETIRLMGSKINARALAARAGVPIVPEDGLPLLVKAAAGGGGKGMRRVDRKSVV
;
A
#
# COMPACT_ATOMS: atom_id res chain seq x y z
N MET A 1 11.24 11.08 16.74
CA MET A 1 10.35 11.95 15.94
C MET A 1 10.72 11.81 14.48
N ILE A 2 9.74 11.67 13.56
CA ILE A 2 9.99 11.57 12.11
C ILE A 2 10.27 12.98 11.59
N ARG A 3 11.45 13.20 11.02
CA ARG A 3 11.84 14.50 10.44
C ARG A 3 11.72 14.53 8.92
N LYS A 4 11.80 13.36 8.27
CA LYS A 4 11.70 13.22 6.81
C LYS A 4 10.95 11.94 6.48
N LEU A 5 10.00 12.04 5.55
CA LEU A 5 9.12 10.96 5.11
C LEU A 5 9.21 10.80 3.58
N LEU A 6 9.47 9.58 3.12
CA LEU A 6 9.29 9.22 1.72
C LEU A 6 7.87 8.71 1.50
N VAL A 7 7.19 9.20 0.45
CA VAL A 7 5.89 8.67 0.03
C VAL A 7 6.09 7.72 -1.15
N ALA A 8 5.89 6.43 -0.91
CA ALA A 8 6.02 5.36 -1.91
C ALA A 8 4.75 5.26 -2.76
N ASN A 9 4.33 6.37 -3.33
CA ASN A 9 3.13 6.48 -4.16
C ASN A 9 3.25 7.71 -5.08
N ARG A 10 2.20 7.99 -5.85
CA ARG A 10 2.17 9.08 -6.83
C ARG A 10 0.84 9.85 -6.81
N GLY A 11 0.75 10.89 -7.62
CA GLY A 11 -0.50 11.59 -7.89
C GLY A 11 -1.11 12.25 -6.66
N GLU A 12 -2.44 12.16 -6.56
CA GLU A 12 -3.20 12.89 -5.54
C GLU A 12 -2.92 12.39 -4.11
N ILE A 13 -2.71 11.08 -3.92
CA ILE A 13 -2.44 10.54 -2.58
C ILE A 13 -1.09 11.00 -2.04
N ALA A 14 -0.07 11.09 -2.88
CA ALA A 14 1.22 11.63 -2.48
C ALA A 14 1.07 13.10 -2.05
N ARG A 15 0.38 13.90 -2.83
CA ARG A 15 0.10 15.33 -2.52
C ARG A 15 -0.69 15.50 -1.23
N ARG A 16 -1.71 14.64 -1.01
CA ARG A 16 -2.50 14.63 0.22
C ARG A 16 -1.63 14.40 1.46
N ILE A 17 -0.71 13.43 1.38
CA ILE A 17 0.22 13.12 2.46
C ILE A 17 1.20 14.28 2.68
N PHE A 18 1.73 14.88 1.61
CA PHE A 18 2.65 16.02 1.69
C PHE A 18 2.04 17.21 2.43
N ARG A 19 0.79 17.56 2.15
CA ARG A 19 0.10 18.65 2.88
C ARG A 19 0.03 18.41 4.39
N THR A 20 -0.11 17.15 4.81
CA THR A 20 -0.08 16.81 6.24
C THR A 20 1.34 16.89 6.79
N CYS A 21 2.33 16.41 6.05
CA CYS A 21 3.74 16.53 6.42
C CYS A 21 4.16 17.99 6.61
N ASP A 22 3.77 18.86 5.68
CA ASP A 22 4.08 20.29 5.75
C ASP A 22 3.51 20.95 7.01
N ARG A 23 2.25 20.64 7.36
CA ARG A 23 1.64 21.13 8.60
C ARG A 23 2.33 20.61 9.86
N LEU A 24 2.97 19.46 9.79
CA LEU A 24 3.70 18.83 10.90
C LEU A 24 5.20 19.15 10.89
N GLY A 25 5.69 19.96 9.94
CA GLY A 25 7.10 20.29 9.80
C GLY A 25 7.97 19.09 9.39
N ILE A 26 7.39 18.10 8.69
CA ILE A 26 8.07 16.90 8.22
C ILE A 26 8.50 17.12 6.76
N ALA A 27 9.79 17.01 6.47
CA ALA A 27 10.30 17.08 5.10
C ALA A 27 9.80 15.90 4.27
N THR A 28 9.48 16.15 2.99
CA THR A 28 8.87 15.16 2.11
C THR A 28 9.81 14.71 0.99
N VAL A 29 9.77 13.43 0.67
CA VAL A 29 10.46 12.85 -0.50
C VAL A 29 9.41 12.21 -1.39
N ALA A 30 9.33 12.67 -2.64
CA ALA A 30 8.59 12.01 -3.70
C ALA A 30 9.44 10.92 -4.35
N VAL A 31 8.78 9.87 -4.83
CA VAL A 31 9.35 8.95 -5.81
C VAL A 31 8.59 9.07 -7.12
N TYR A 32 9.26 8.84 -8.26
CA TYR A 32 8.61 8.95 -9.56
C TYR A 32 9.20 7.99 -10.60
N SER A 33 8.33 7.51 -11.48
CA SER A 33 8.68 6.83 -12.72
C SER A 33 8.96 7.84 -13.83
N ASP A 34 9.51 7.41 -14.95
CA ASP A 34 9.76 8.30 -16.10
C ASP A 34 8.49 9.02 -16.59
N ALA A 35 7.34 8.34 -16.56
CA ALA A 35 6.06 8.94 -16.95
C ALA A 35 5.58 10.05 -16.00
N ASP A 36 6.01 10.00 -14.75
CA ASP A 36 5.55 10.93 -13.71
C ASP A 36 6.56 12.06 -13.41
N ARG A 37 7.65 12.17 -14.16
CA ARG A 37 8.75 13.13 -13.93
C ARG A 37 8.26 14.56 -13.68
N ASP A 38 7.30 15.01 -14.46
CA ASP A 38 6.76 16.37 -14.41
C ASP A 38 5.43 16.47 -13.64
N SER A 39 5.07 15.42 -12.92
CA SER A 39 3.82 15.37 -12.15
C SER A 39 3.82 16.34 -10.97
N PRO A 40 2.66 16.89 -10.59
CA PRO A 40 2.56 17.85 -9.48
C PRO A 40 3.18 17.36 -8.17
N HIS A 41 3.02 16.09 -7.81
CA HIS A 41 3.58 15.55 -6.57
C HIS A 41 5.11 15.58 -6.55
N VAL A 42 5.77 15.49 -7.71
CA VAL A 42 7.23 15.57 -7.82
C VAL A 42 7.71 17.00 -7.55
N ARG A 43 6.98 17.98 -8.06
CA ARG A 43 7.31 19.41 -7.88
C ARG A 43 6.98 19.93 -6.48
N GLU A 44 5.99 19.37 -5.81
CA GLU A 44 5.55 19.78 -4.48
C GLU A 44 6.39 19.19 -3.34
N ALA A 45 7.10 18.09 -3.57
CA ALA A 45 7.96 17.51 -2.56
C ALA A 45 9.25 18.31 -2.35
N ARG A 46 9.82 18.24 -1.15
CA ARG A 46 11.14 18.84 -0.85
C ARG A 46 12.27 18.20 -1.64
N GLU A 47 12.19 16.89 -1.84
CA GLU A 47 13.14 16.10 -2.61
C GLU A 47 12.35 15.12 -3.49
N ALA A 48 12.91 14.75 -4.64
CA ALA A 48 12.32 13.78 -5.52
C ALA A 48 13.35 12.82 -6.07
N VAL A 49 13.04 11.53 -6.13
CA VAL A 49 13.93 10.47 -6.58
C VAL A 49 13.27 9.65 -7.69
N ARG A 50 13.94 9.56 -8.83
CA ARG A 50 13.55 8.63 -9.90
C ARG A 50 13.75 7.20 -9.42
N ILE A 51 12.72 6.37 -9.57
CA ILE A 51 12.74 4.96 -9.15
C ILE A 51 12.64 3.97 -10.32
N GLY A 52 12.53 4.44 -11.54
CA GLY A 52 12.56 3.56 -12.72
C GLY A 52 11.73 4.03 -13.88
N GLU A 53 11.51 3.09 -14.79
CA GLU A 53 10.76 3.28 -16.02
C GLU A 53 9.25 3.44 -15.76
N SER A 54 8.50 3.81 -16.81
CA SER A 54 7.07 4.13 -16.73
C SER A 54 6.18 3.00 -16.18
N PRO A 55 6.40 1.71 -16.52
CA PRO A 55 5.59 0.64 -15.97
C PRO A 55 5.74 0.52 -14.44
N ALA A 56 4.64 0.34 -13.72
CA ALA A 56 4.67 0.23 -12.26
C ALA A 56 5.54 -0.93 -11.74
N ARG A 57 5.59 -2.04 -12.48
CA ARG A 57 6.45 -3.20 -12.15
C ARG A 57 7.95 -2.85 -12.16
N ASP A 58 8.33 -1.83 -12.94
CA ASP A 58 9.71 -1.41 -13.13
C ASP A 58 10.05 -0.15 -12.29
N SER A 59 9.11 0.32 -11.48
CA SER A 59 9.20 1.53 -10.65
C SER A 59 8.50 1.37 -9.29
N TYR A 60 7.23 1.69 -9.17
CA TYR A 60 6.48 1.75 -7.91
C TYR A 60 6.30 0.40 -7.20
N LEU A 61 6.46 -0.73 -7.89
CA LEU A 61 6.44 -2.07 -7.31
C LEU A 61 7.85 -2.61 -7.00
N ARG A 62 8.90 -1.82 -7.24
CA ARG A 62 10.29 -2.18 -6.94
C ARG A 62 10.63 -1.76 -5.50
N MET A 63 10.43 -2.67 -4.56
CA MET A 63 10.71 -2.47 -3.14
C MET A 63 12.17 -2.05 -2.89
N ASP A 64 13.11 -2.67 -3.58
CA ASP A 64 14.54 -2.40 -3.51
C ASP A 64 14.85 -0.94 -3.85
N ARG A 65 14.31 -0.43 -4.96
CA ARG A 65 14.53 0.97 -5.40
C ARG A 65 13.91 1.99 -4.45
N ILE A 66 12.74 1.67 -3.88
CA ILE A 66 12.08 2.57 -2.92
C ILE A 66 12.87 2.64 -1.61
N ILE A 67 13.35 1.49 -1.11
CA ILE A 67 14.19 1.45 0.10
C ILE A 67 15.51 2.16 -0.14
N GLU A 68 16.14 1.97 -1.30
CA GLU A 68 17.35 2.70 -1.67
C GLU A 68 17.12 4.20 -1.72
N ALA A 69 16.02 4.64 -2.34
CA ALA A 69 15.64 6.06 -2.38
C ALA A 69 15.48 6.65 -0.98
N ALA A 70 14.86 5.90 -0.06
CA ALA A 70 14.71 6.32 1.33
C ALA A 70 16.07 6.44 2.05
N LYS A 71 16.97 5.47 1.84
CA LYS A 71 18.34 5.53 2.41
C LYS A 71 19.14 6.71 1.86
N ARG A 72 19.13 6.92 0.55
CA ARG A 72 19.84 8.03 -0.11
C ARG A 72 19.38 9.41 0.35
N THR A 73 18.11 9.55 0.67
CA THR A 73 17.52 10.81 1.14
C THR A 73 17.49 10.92 2.65
N ASN A 74 18.00 9.93 3.40
CA ASN A 74 17.91 9.84 4.85
C ASN A 74 16.45 9.98 5.35
N ALA A 75 15.48 9.41 4.64
CA ALA A 75 14.10 9.37 5.09
C ALA A 75 13.96 8.36 6.24
N ALA A 76 13.49 8.82 7.39
CA ALA A 76 13.33 7.98 8.59
C ALA A 76 12.09 7.08 8.50
N ALA A 77 11.18 7.36 7.58
CA ALA A 77 9.94 6.62 7.42
C ALA A 77 9.50 6.59 5.95
N ILE A 78 8.70 5.56 5.62
CA ILE A 78 8.04 5.41 4.32
C ILE A 78 6.52 5.32 4.54
N HIS A 79 5.76 6.15 3.82
CA HIS A 79 4.30 6.06 3.75
C HIS A 79 3.91 5.45 2.39
N PRO A 80 3.27 4.29 2.36
CA PRO A 80 2.94 3.62 1.10
C PRO A 80 1.72 4.21 0.37
N GLY A 81 0.94 5.08 1.01
CA GLY A 81 -0.35 5.52 0.49
C GLY A 81 -1.36 4.38 0.48
N TYR A 82 -2.04 4.22 -0.65
CA TYR A 82 -2.91 3.07 -0.95
C TYR A 82 -2.55 2.47 -2.32
N GLY A 83 -2.93 1.21 -2.57
CA GLY A 83 -2.51 0.48 -3.78
C GLY A 83 -1.01 0.18 -3.78
N PHE A 84 -0.43 -0.13 -4.92
CA PHE A 84 0.98 -0.53 -5.07
C PHE A 84 1.45 -1.47 -3.94
N LEU A 85 2.35 -0.99 -3.08
CA LEU A 85 2.95 -1.78 -2.00
C LEU A 85 2.26 -1.58 -0.64
N ALA A 86 1.13 -0.85 -0.57
CA ALA A 86 0.47 -0.54 0.70
C ALA A 86 0.00 -1.79 1.47
N GLU A 87 -0.40 -2.83 0.75
CA GLU A 87 -0.86 -4.11 1.31
C GLU A 87 0.19 -5.22 1.15
N ASN A 88 1.44 -4.85 0.86
CA ASN A 88 2.51 -5.82 0.69
C ASN A 88 3.28 -6.01 2.02
N ALA A 89 3.09 -7.17 2.64
CA ALA A 89 3.73 -7.50 3.92
C ALA A 89 5.25 -7.60 3.82
N ASP A 90 5.77 -8.07 2.67
CA ASP A 90 7.21 -8.20 2.48
C ASP A 90 7.88 -6.84 2.34
N PHE A 91 7.17 -5.85 1.79
CA PHE A 91 7.64 -4.47 1.78
C PHE A 91 7.68 -3.86 3.19
N SER A 92 6.64 -4.04 4.01
CA SER A 92 6.66 -3.62 5.42
C SER A 92 7.85 -4.24 6.16
N GLN A 93 8.05 -5.55 6.00
CA GLN A 93 9.18 -6.26 6.61
C GLN A 93 10.55 -5.80 6.08
N ALA A 94 10.64 -5.47 4.80
CA ALA A 94 11.88 -4.95 4.20
C ALA A 94 12.23 -3.55 4.73
N CYS A 95 11.23 -2.70 4.98
CA CYS A 95 11.41 -1.42 5.65
C CYS A 95 11.98 -1.61 7.07
N ASP A 96 11.39 -2.52 7.85
CA ASP A 96 11.85 -2.82 9.22
C ASP A 96 13.32 -3.30 9.21
N ARG A 97 13.66 -4.23 8.32
CA ARG A 97 15.05 -4.70 8.14
C ARG A 97 16.03 -3.59 7.74
N ALA A 98 15.54 -2.59 7.02
CA ALA A 98 16.34 -1.44 6.63
C ALA A 98 16.44 -0.35 7.71
N GLY A 99 15.81 -0.52 8.88
CA GLY A 99 15.75 0.48 9.93
C GLY A 99 14.86 1.68 9.59
N ILE A 100 13.96 1.54 8.60
CA ILE A 100 13.06 2.58 8.12
C ILE A 100 11.65 2.26 8.61
N ARG A 101 11.00 3.22 9.26
CA ARG A 101 9.65 3.02 9.78
C ARG A 101 8.62 2.95 8.64
N PHE A 102 7.93 1.84 8.52
CA PHE A 102 6.76 1.73 7.66
C PHE A 102 5.56 2.42 8.33
N ILE A 103 4.89 3.34 7.62
CA ILE A 103 3.69 4.00 8.12
C ILE A 103 2.47 3.17 7.72
N GLY A 104 2.10 2.27 8.60
CA GLY A 104 1.03 1.31 8.38
C GLY A 104 1.07 0.17 9.40
N PRO A 105 0.27 -0.88 9.18
CA PRO A 105 0.27 -2.06 10.04
C PRO A 105 1.58 -2.83 9.94
N ARG A 106 1.86 -3.67 10.94
CA ARG A 106 2.99 -4.59 10.90
C ARG A 106 2.82 -5.63 9.80
N ALA A 107 3.91 -6.15 9.29
CA ALA A 107 3.91 -7.16 8.22
C ALA A 107 3.02 -8.37 8.53
N GLU A 108 3.04 -8.85 9.78
CA GLU A 108 2.18 -9.95 10.24
C GLU A 108 0.70 -9.62 10.12
N THR A 109 0.31 -8.40 10.52
CA THR A 109 -1.08 -7.92 10.40
C THR A 109 -1.50 -7.83 8.94
N ILE A 110 -0.62 -7.32 8.07
CA ILE A 110 -0.91 -7.24 6.62
C ILE A 110 -1.11 -8.65 6.04
N ARG A 111 -0.25 -9.63 6.38
CA ARG A 111 -0.40 -11.03 5.93
C ARG A 111 -1.71 -11.64 6.42
N LEU A 112 -2.04 -11.45 7.68
CA LEU A 112 -3.22 -12.01 8.30
C LEU A 112 -4.50 -11.45 7.68
N MET A 113 -4.57 -10.12 7.51
CA MET A 113 -5.75 -9.44 6.97
C MET A 113 -5.83 -9.47 5.44
N GLY A 114 -4.71 -9.68 4.75
CA GLY A 114 -4.66 -9.81 3.29
C GLY A 114 -5.35 -11.07 2.75
N SER A 115 -5.46 -12.11 3.55
CA SER A 115 -6.23 -13.32 3.22
C SER A 115 -7.67 -13.16 3.69
N LYS A 116 -8.63 -13.17 2.77
CA LYS A 116 -10.08 -13.08 3.10
C LYS A 116 -10.53 -14.18 4.06
N ILE A 117 -9.99 -15.39 3.91
CA ILE A 117 -10.29 -16.55 4.78
C ILE A 117 -9.77 -16.30 6.19
N ASN A 118 -8.50 -15.91 6.33
CA ASN A 118 -7.88 -15.66 7.63
C ASN A 118 -8.51 -14.44 8.33
N ALA A 119 -8.77 -13.36 7.59
CA ALA A 119 -9.40 -12.15 8.12
C ALA A 119 -10.80 -12.46 8.65
N ARG A 120 -11.60 -13.27 7.94
CA ARG A 120 -12.92 -13.71 8.37
C ARG A 120 -12.85 -14.57 9.65
N ALA A 121 -11.95 -15.55 9.68
CA ALA A 121 -11.74 -16.38 10.86
C ALA A 121 -11.30 -15.57 12.09
N LEU A 122 -10.46 -14.57 11.88
CA LEU A 122 -10.04 -13.64 12.95
C LEU A 122 -11.22 -12.80 13.44
N ALA A 123 -12.01 -12.23 12.53
CA ALA A 123 -13.19 -11.44 12.86
C ALA A 123 -14.19 -12.25 13.70
N ALA A 124 -14.47 -13.49 13.29
CA ALA A 124 -15.35 -14.40 14.05
C ALA A 124 -14.82 -14.63 15.47
N ARG A 125 -13.52 -14.93 15.64
CA ARG A 125 -12.91 -15.13 16.96
C ARG A 125 -12.91 -13.87 17.82
N ALA A 126 -12.85 -12.70 17.21
CA ALA A 126 -12.91 -11.42 17.89
C ALA A 126 -14.35 -10.94 18.22
N GLY A 127 -15.37 -11.75 17.92
CA GLY A 127 -16.77 -11.40 18.12
C GLY A 127 -17.30 -10.32 17.17
N VAL A 128 -16.56 -10.04 16.07
CA VAL A 128 -17.03 -9.11 15.02
C VAL A 128 -18.07 -9.82 14.16
N PRO A 129 -19.26 -9.24 13.95
CA PRO A 129 -20.27 -9.83 13.09
C PRO A 129 -19.75 -10.08 11.68
N ILE A 130 -19.96 -11.28 11.17
CA ILE A 130 -19.59 -11.67 9.81
C ILE A 130 -20.84 -12.05 9.02
N VAL A 131 -20.80 -11.77 7.71
CA VAL A 131 -21.90 -12.20 6.81
C VAL A 131 -21.92 -13.72 6.74
N PRO A 132 -23.07 -14.40 6.96
CA PRO A 132 -23.20 -15.83 6.81
C PRO A 132 -22.77 -16.32 5.42
N GLU A 133 -22.27 -17.55 5.34
CA GLU A 133 -21.89 -18.18 4.05
C GLU A 133 -23.01 -19.10 3.52
N ASP A 134 -24.09 -19.18 4.25
CA ASP A 134 -25.28 -19.95 3.93
C ASP A 134 -26.36 -19.04 3.32
N GLY A 135 -27.08 -19.63 2.39
CA GLY A 135 -28.15 -18.96 1.68
C GLY A 135 -27.72 -18.26 0.37
N LEU A 136 -28.71 -18.03 -0.47
CA LEU A 136 -28.55 -17.32 -1.74
C LEU A 136 -29.31 -15.99 -1.67
N PRO A 137 -28.86 -14.95 -2.35
CA PRO A 137 -27.69 -14.95 -3.29
C PRO A 137 -26.34 -14.86 -2.59
N LEU A 138 -25.32 -15.45 -3.18
CA LEU A 138 -23.94 -15.39 -2.73
C LEU A 138 -23.07 -14.52 -3.64
N LEU A 139 -22.08 -13.88 -3.05
CA LEU A 139 -21.02 -13.19 -3.80
C LEU A 139 -19.70 -13.96 -3.68
N VAL A 140 -19.37 -14.73 -4.69
CA VAL A 140 -18.12 -15.48 -4.77
C VAL A 140 -16.97 -14.51 -5.11
N LYS A 141 -15.90 -14.58 -4.34
CA LYS A 141 -14.70 -13.73 -4.50
C LYS A 141 -13.45 -14.60 -4.51
N ALA A 142 -12.44 -14.19 -5.26
CA ALA A 142 -11.12 -14.79 -5.17
C ALA A 142 -10.56 -14.64 -3.74
N ALA A 143 -9.90 -15.68 -3.22
CA ALA A 143 -9.29 -15.66 -1.87
C ALA A 143 -8.22 -14.57 -1.74
N ALA A 144 -7.43 -14.34 -2.81
CA ALA A 144 -6.46 -13.27 -2.92
C ALA A 144 -6.86 -12.31 -4.05
N GLY A 145 -6.51 -11.02 -3.89
CA GLY A 145 -6.84 -9.97 -4.86
C GLY A 145 -7.82 -8.94 -4.31
N GLY A 146 -7.87 -7.78 -4.97
CA GLY A 146 -8.67 -6.61 -4.59
C GLY A 146 -9.34 -5.93 -5.79
N GLY A 147 -9.98 -4.78 -5.53
CA GLY A 147 -10.58 -3.96 -6.60
C GLY A 147 -11.79 -4.58 -7.30
N GLY A 148 -12.43 -5.59 -6.70
CA GLY A 148 -13.64 -6.21 -7.27
C GLY A 148 -13.41 -7.15 -8.45
N LYS A 149 -12.17 -7.37 -8.86
CA LYS A 149 -11.83 -8.28 -9.96
C LYS A 149 -12.15 -9.74 -9.59
N GLY A 150 -12.82 -10.46 -10.50
CA GLY A 150 -13.17 -11.87 -10.32
C GLY A 150 -14.34 -12.13 -9.38
N MET A 151 -15.12 -11.12 -8.98
CA MET A 151 -16.34 -11.32 -8.22
C MET A 151 -17.47 -11.84 -9.11
N ARG A 152 -18.23 -12.84 -8.60
CA ARG A 152 -19.42 -13.38 -9.26
C ARG A 152 -20.56 -13.51 -8.27
N ARG A 153 -21.74 -13.02 -8.66
CA ARG A 153 -22.98 -13.25 -7.93
C ARG A 153 -23.56 -14.61 -8.35
N VAL A 154 -24.00 -15.36 -7.36
CA VAL A 154 -24.67 -16.65 -7.54
C VAL A 154 -26.05 -16.55 -6.91
N ASP A 155 -27.08 -16.60 -7.74
CA ASP A 155 -28.49 -16.41 -7.33
C ASP A 155 -29.23 -17.72 -7.07
N ARG A 156 -28.72 -18.83 -7.58
CA ARG A 156 -29.30 -20.18 -7.44
C ARG A 156 -28.18 -21.21 -7.39
N LYS A 157 -28.48 -22.39 -6.85
CA LYS A 157 -27.59 -23.55 -6.97
C LYS A 157 -27.47 -23.91 -8.45
N SER A 158 -26.53 -23.31 -9.14
CA SER A 158 -26.17 -23.78 -10.48
C SER A 158 -25.23 -24.95 -10.29
N VAL A 159 -25.63 -26.07 -10.82
CA VAL A 159 -24.73 -27.20 -11.05
C VAL A 159 -23.73 -26.74 -12.11
N VAL A 160 -22.46 -26.75 -11.79
CA VAL A 160 -21.36 -26.64 -12.75
C VAL A 160 -21.19 -27.99 -13.40
#